data_be9cfdbffbd17789c3166756c3b93829
#
_entry.id   be9cfdbffbd17789c3166756c3b93829
#
_cell.length_a   1.000
_cell.length_b   1.000
_cell.length_c   1.000
_cell.angle_alpha   90.00
_cell.angle_beta   90.00
_cell.angle_gamma   90.00
#
_symmetry.space_group_name_H-M   'P 1'
#
loop_
_entity.id
_entity.type
_entity.pdbx_description
1 polymer ?
#
loop_
_entity_poly.entity_id
_entity_poly.type
_entity_poly.pdbx_seq_one_letter_code
_entity_poly.pdbx_strand_id
1 'polypeptide(L)'
;MPAVVMHKRIAKRRLCEKFLICVVAGNFYIIYLVFLLQFLHISHPITLQIGTIAPFFPIIWKKRKNFHIVSRVSSASQLAIHVLRREVGVKTLIVKGWKNFNNKHSDKIKKWLVCYLPDLILTIAIIVGVFYVYGVNTVTVFGYKASDVPVHNLWINEMDNNNIFANGVYPHGFHCVIYYLHATFGIKTYILLRVFSLVQTLFVHLALLVSLKVICKVRFTPYIGTAAYLMLNIYNSNSFERYSSTLPQEYGMLFIFPAGVLAIRFFQEYAAFQVETDENKKSWMKK
;
A
#
# COMPACT_ATOMS: atom_id res chain seq x y z
N MET A 1 -4.27 1.45 7.57
CA MET A 1 -4.54 2.61 8.38
C MET A 1 -5.30 3.72 7.65
N PRO A 2 -4.82 4.39 6.60
CA PRO A 2 -5.56 5.47 5.92
C PRO A 2 -6.96 5.07 5.46
N ALA A 3 -7.15 3.83 5.01
CA ALA A 3 -8.45 3.32 4.59
C ALA A 3 -9.52 3.40 5.70
N VAL A 4 -9.15 3.20 6.94
CA VAL A 4 -10.08 3.24 8.08
C VAL A 4 -10.39 4.67 8.49
N VAL A 5 -9.36 5.52 8.56
CA VAL A 5 -9.48 6.94 8.93
C VAL A 5 -10.24 7.73 7.86
N MET A 6 -9.90 7.51 6.60
CA MET A 6 -10.45 8.24 5.45
C MET A 6 -11.71 7.61 4.86
N HIS A 7 -12.23 6.50 5.42
CA HIS A 7 -13.30 5.69 4.84
C HIS A 7 -14.49 6.49 4.32
N LYS A 8 -14.99 7.46 5.09
CA LYS A 8 -16.12 8.29 4.66
C LYS A 8 -15.80 9.18 3.46
N ARG A 9 -14.56 9.75 3.42
CA ARG A 9 -14.12 10.67 2.35
C ARG A 9 -13.86 9.94 1.04
N ILE A 10 -13.33 8.71 1.11
CA ILE A 10 -12.98 7.92 -0.07
C ILE A 10 -14.05 6.87 -0.44
N ALA A 11 -15.16 6.78 0.31
CA ALA A 11 -16.19 5.74 0.12
C ALA A 11 -16.74 5.71 -1.32
N LYS A 12 -16.94 6.87 -1.91
CA LYS A 12 -17.50 7.03 -3.28
C LYS A 12 -16.43 6.83 -4.38
N ARG A 13 -15.13 6.79 -4.05
CA ARG A 13 -14.04 6.64 -5.03
C ARG A 13 -13.96 5.21 -5.56
N ARG A 14 -13.41 5.03 -6.78
CA ARG A 14 -13.13 3.72 -7.37
C ARG A 14 -12.10 2.95 -6.54
N LEU A 15 -12.11 1.62 -6.60
CA LEU A 15 -11.21 0.78 -5.82
C LEU A 15 -9.72 1.12 -6.07
N CYS A 16 -9.36 1.37 -7.33
CA CYS A 16 -8.01 1.76 -7.72
C CYS A 16 -7.59 3.09 -7.07
N GLU A 17 -8.47 4.11 -7.11
CA GLU A 17 -8.22 5.40 -6.45
C GLU A 17 -8.06 5.24 -4.93
N LYS A 18 -8.92 4.42 -4.31
CA LYS A 18 -8.80 4.10 -2.87
C LYS A 18 -7.44 3.47 -2.54
N PHE A 19 -7.00 2.54 -3.37
CA PHE A 19 -5.70 1.88 -3.18
C PHE A 19 -4.56 2.90 -3.26
N LEU A 20 -4.51 3.74 -4.31
CA LEU A 20 -3.48 4.78 -4.45
C LEU A 20 -3.47 5.73 -3.26
N ILE A 21 -4.63 6.25 -2.87
CA ILE A 21 -4.76 7.15 -1.71
C ILE A 21 -4.26 6.47 -0.44
N CYS A 22 -4.62 5.20 -0.22
CA CYS A 22 -4.22 4.47 0.97
C CYS A 22 -2.70 4.20 1.01
N VAL A 23 -2.09 3.86 -0.13
CA VAL A 23 -0.65 3.64 -0.23
C VAL A 23 0.10 4.94 0.04
N VAL A 24 -0.27 6.02 -0.65
CA VAL A 24 0.37 7.33 -0.48
C VAL A 24 0.19 7.84 0.95
N ALA A 25 -1.04 7.91 1.45
CA ALA A 25 -1.32 8.41 2.79
C ALA A 25 -0.70 7.54 3.89
N GLY A 26 -0.59 6.22 3.67
CA GLY A 26 0.08 5.30 4.61
C GLY A 26 1.56 5.56 4.74
N ASN A 27 2.24 5.73 3.60
CA ASN A 27 3.65 6.07 3.58
C ASN A 27 3.93 7.45 4.18
N PHE A 28 3.15 8.47 3.79
CA PHE A 28 3.28 9.79 4.39
C PHE A 28 3.06 9.76 5.90
N TYR A 29 2.07 9.00 6.37
CA TYR A 29 1.85 8.87 7.81
C TYR A 29 3.06 8.28 8.54
N ILE A 30 3.67 7.21 7.99
CA ILE A 30 4.87 6.60 8.57
C ILE A 30 6.03 7.60 8.56
N ILE A 31 6.26 8.29 7.44
CA ILE A 31 7.32 9.29 7.32
C ILE A 31 7.15 10.40 8.38
N TYR A 32 5.95 10.98 8.48
CA TYR A 32 5.70 12.05 9.44
C TYR A 32 5.77 11.57 10.89
N LEU A 33 5.29 10.35 11.18
CA LEU A 33 5.37 9.75 12.51
C LEU A 33 6.83 9.61 12.95
N VAL A 34 7.66 9.00 12.10
CA VAL A 34 9.09 8.82 12.40
C VAL A 34 9.78 10.17 12.54
N PHE A 35 9.56 11.06 11.58
CA PHE A 35 10.17 12.39 11.58
C PHE A 35 9.83 13.16 12.85
N LEU A 36 8.56 13.18 13.27
CA LEU A 36 8.12 13.85 14.49
C LEU A 36 8.76 13.24 15.75
N LEU A 37 8.78 11.91 15.86
CA LEU A 37 9.36 11.24 17.02
C LEU A 37 10.88 11.43 17.09
N GLN A 38 11.57 11.42 15.96
CA GLN A 38 12.99 11.72 15.85
C GLN A 38 13.28 13.17 16.25
N PHE A 39 12.50 14.12 15.74
CA PHE A 39 12.64 15.54 16.08
C PHE A 39 12.44 15.81 17.56
N LEU A 40 11.53 15.08 18.20
CA LEU A 40 11.28 15.16 19.65
C LEU A 40 12.27 14.33 20.49
N HIS A 41 13.24 13.63 19.87
CA HIS A 41 14.19 12.73 20.51
C HIS A 41 13.54 11.62 21.37
N ILE A 42 12.33 11.17 20.97
CA ILE A 42 11.57 10.09 21.65
C ILE A 42 11.27 8.91 20.73
N SER A 43 12.00 8.80 19.62
CA SER A 43 11.83 7.69 18.69
C SER A 43 12.36 6.40 19.32
N HIS A 44 11.46 5.47 19.58
CA HIS A 44 11.73 4.17 20.17
C HIS A 44 10.71 3.16 19.61
N PRO A 45 11.00 1.85 19.54
CA PRO A 45 10.07 0.83 19.04
C PRO A 45 8.66 0.96 19.64
N ILE A 46 8.56 1.18 20.95
CA ILE A 46 7.26 1.31 21.64
C ILE A 46 6.51 2.56 21.20
N THR A 47 7.17 3.72 21.11
CA THR A 47 6.54 4.98 20.68
C THR A 47 6.08 4.93 19.23
N LEU A 48 6.85 4.27 18.35
CA LEU A 48 6.47 4.00 16.96
C LEU A 48 5.23 3.11 16.86
N GLN A 49 5.17 2.03 17.65
CA GLN A 49 4.01 1.14 17.69
C GLN A 49 2.76 1.88 18.23
N ILE A 50 2.90 2.61 19.34
CA ILE A 50 1.82 3.44 19.91
C ILE A 50 1.36 4.45 18.86
N GLY A 51 2.27 5.21 18.26
CA GLY A 51 1.94 6.17 17.21
C GLY A 51 1.22 5.53 16.01
N THR A 52 1.61 4.32 15.62
CA THR A 52 0.93 3.59 14.55
C THR A 52 -0.51 3.22 14.90
N ILE A 53 -0.78 2.86 16.15
CA ILE A 53 -2.10 2.44 16.62
C ILE A 53 -2.98 3.63 17.03
N ALA A 54 -2.39 4.73 17.49
CA ALA A 54 -3.08 5.90 18.03
C ALA A 54 -4.26 6.41 17.16
N PRO A 55 -4.15 6.53 15.84
CA PRO A 55 -5.27 6.99 15.00
C PRO A 55 -6.46 6.04 14.92
N PHE A 56 -6.29 4.77 15.34
CA PHE A 56 -7.42 3.84 15.41
C PHE A 56 -8.26 4.05 16.69
N PHE A 57 -7.64 4.58 17.74
CA PHE A 57 -8.29 4.71 19.04
C PHE A 57 -9.60 5.51 18.99
N PRO A 58 -9.66 6.72 18.42
CA PRO A 58 -10.91 7.48 18.32
C PRO A 58 -11.97 6.77 17.47
N ILE A 59 -11.55 5.98 16.47
CA ILE A 59 -12.48 5.24 15.61
C ILE A 59 -13.08 4.06 16.38
N ILE A 60 -12.25 3.31 17.11
CA ILE A 60 -12.68 2.19 17.95
C ILE A 60 -13.58 2.73 19.07
N TRP A 61 -13.19 3.82 19.72
CA TRP A 61 -13.97 4.47 20.78
C TRP A 61 -15.35 4.90 20.28
N LYS A 62 -15.42 5.56 19.12
CA LYS A 62 -16.69 6.01 18.53
C LYS A 62 -17.59 4.84 18.10
N LYS A 63 -16.99 3.74 17.64
CA LYS A 63 -17.73 2.55 17.19
C LYS A 63 -17.94 1.52 18.29
N ARG A 64 -17.47 1.73 19.52
CA ARG A 64 -17.52 0.74 20.61
C ARG A 64 -18.94 0.20 20.87
N LYS A 65 -19.98 1.06 20.76
CA LYS A 65 -21.38 0.68 20.93
C LYS A 65 -21.92 -0.26 19.82
N ASN A 66 -21.34 -0.17 18.61
CA ASN A 66 -21.73 -0.98 17.45
C ASN A 66 -20.87 -2.24 17.30
N PHE A 67 -19.80 -2.35 18.07
CA PHE A 67 -18.98 -3.55 18.10
C PHE A 67 -19.60 -4.54 19.10
N HIS A 68 -20.46 -5.42 18.61
CA HIS A 68 -20.92 -6.61 19.38
C HIS A 68 -19.75 -7.61 19.52
N ILE A 69 -18.57 -7.12 19.96
CA ILE A 69 -17.36 -7.95 20.11
C ILE A 69 -17.64 -9.04 21.14
N VAL A 70 -18.25 -8.68 22.25
CA VAL A 70 -18.56 -9.64 23.34
C VAL A 70 -19.48 -10.75 22.84
N SER A 71 -20.54 -10.43 22.09
CA SER A 71 -21.43 -11.46 21.55
C SER A 71 -20.75 -12.30 20.46
N ARG A 72 -19.91 -11.70 19.61
CA ARG A 72 -19.15 -12.45 18.60
C ARG A 72 -18.06 -13.33 19.22
N VAL A 73 -17.34 -12.83 20.21
CA VAL A 73 -16.35 -13.61 20.95
C VAL A 73 -17.02 -14.73 21.72
N SER A 74 -18.16 -14.46 22.38
CA SER A 74 -18.95 -15.48 23.06
C SER A 74 -19.44 -16.56 22.09
N SER A 75 -19.97 -16.18 20.92
CA SER A 75 -20.40 -17.15 19.90
C SER A 75 -19.23 -17.96 19.34
N ALA A 76 -18.07 -17.32 19.11
CA ALA A 76 -16.87 -17.99 18.65
C ALA A 76 -16.28 -18.93 19.71
N SER A 77 -16.30 -18.53 21.00
CA SER A 77 -15.83 -19.37 22.11
C SER A 77 -16.75 -20.58 22.34
N GLN A 78 -18.06 -20.40 22.25
CA GLN A 78 -19.01 -21.52 22.30
C GLN A 78 -18.78 -22.51 21.15
N LEU A 79 -18.58 -21.98 19.93
CA LEU A 79 -18.27 -22.82 18.75
C LEU A 79 -16.96 -23.58 18.94
N ALA A 80 -15.92 -22.92 19.47
CA ALA A 80 -14.65 -23.54 19.80
C ALA A 80 -14.80 -24.65 20.87
N ILE A 81 -15.60 -24.43 21.90
CA ILE A 81 -15.89 -25.43 22.93
C ILE A 81 -16.62 -26.65 22.33
N HIS A 82 -17.63 -26.46 21.46
CA HIS A 82 -18.29 -27.55 20.76
C HIS A 82 -17.34 -28.36 19.86
N VAL A 83 -16.39 -27.69 19.18
CA VAL A 83 -15.36 -28.35 18.39
C VAL A 83 -14.39 -29.14 19.28
N LEU A 84 -13.93 -28.55 20.41
CA LEU A 84 -13.03 -29.20 21.35
C LEU A 84 -13.68 -30.41 22.01
N ARG A 85 -14.98 -30.37 22.33
CA ARG A 85 -15.76 -31.50 22.83
C ARG A 85 -16.06 -32.57 21.80
N ARG A 86 -15.59 -32.40 20.55
CA ARG A 86 -15.87 -33.29 19.41
C ARG A 86 -17.38 -33.47 19.08
N GLU A 87 -18.23 -32.62 19.59
CA GLU A 87 -19.67 -32.61 19.31
C GLU A 87 -19.95 -32.22 17.85
N VAL A 88 -19.07 -31.35 17.27
CA VAL A 88 -19.15 -30.95 15.86
C VAL A 88 -17.76 -31.10 15.23
N GLY A 89 -17.68 -31.92 14.18
CA GLY A 89 -16.44 -32.11 13.44
C GLY A 89 -16.07 -30.85 12.66
N VAL A 90 -14.82 -30.41 12.74
CA VAL A 90 -14.27 -29.25 11.98
C VAL A 90 -14.57 -29.37 10.49
N LYS A 91 -14.43 -30.59 9.93
CA LYS A 91 -14.72 -30.88 8.53
C LYS A 91 -16.19 -30.59 8.18
N THR A 92 -17.11 -30.95 9.07
CA THR A 92 -18.55 -30.69 8.88
C THR A 92 -18.89 -29.21 8.89
N LEU A 93 -18.25 -28.43 9.79
CA LEU A 93 -18.40 -26.97 9.84
C LEU A 93 -17.87 -26.29 8.58
N ILE A 94 -16.69 -26.71 8.12
CA ILE A 94 -16.08 -26.17 6.88
C ILE A 94 -16.97 -26.49 5.68
N VAL A 95 -17.41 -27.75 5.53
CA VAL A 95 -18.27 -28.18 4.42
C VAL A 95 -19.63 -27.47 4.45
N LYS A 96 -20.25 -27.34 5.62
CA LYS A 96 -21.54 -26.64 5.78
C LYS A 96 -21.40 -25.15 5.51
N GLY A 97 -20.33 -24.53 6.02
CA GLY A 97 -20.01 -23.13 5.73
C GLY A 97 -19.75 -22.88 4.24
N TRP A 98 -18.97 -23.76 3.59
CA TRP A 98 -18.69 -23.70 2.16
C TRP A 98 -19.95 -23.89 1.31
N LYS A 99 -20.80 -24.88 1.66
CA LYS A 99 -22.07 -25.15 0.95
C LYS A 99 -23.04 -23.97 1.06
N ASN A 100 -23.18 -23.37 2.25
CA ASN A 100 -24.00 -22.17 2.44
C ASN A 100 -23.45 -20.95 1.69
N PHE A 101 -22.13 -20.76 1.71
CA PHE A 101 -21.46 -19.70 0.98
C PHE A 101 -21.64 -19.87 -0.53
N ASN A 102 -21.42 -21.08 -1.04
CA ASN A 102 -21.55 -21.39 -2.46
C ASN A 102 -22.97 -21.21 -2.95
N ASN A 103 -23.97 -21.72 -2.23
CA ASN A 103 -25.37 -21.58 -2.60
C ASN A 103 -25.86 -20.12 -2.63
N LYS A 104 -25.35 -19.28 -1.70
CA LYS A 104 -25.78 -17.88 -1.59
C LYS A 104 -25.06 -16.96 -2.59
N HIS A 105 -23.86 -17.32 -3.02
CA HIS A 105 -22.98 -16.41 -3.77
C HIS A 105 -22.47 -16.97 -5.10
N SER A 106 -22.81 -18.22 -5.47
CA SER A 106 -22.30 -18.91 -6.67
C SER A 106 -22.40 -18.07 -7.95
N ASP A 107 -23.57 -17.50 -8.24
CA ASP A 107 -23.76 -16.74 -9.48
C ASP A 107 -23.04 -15.39 -9.45
N LYS A 108 -22.96 -14.76 -8.28
CA LYS A 108 -22.20 -13.52 -8.11
C LYS A 108 -20.70 -13.79 -8.24
N ILE A 109 -20.23 -14.89 -7.67
CA ILE A 109 -18.81 -15.29 -7.77
C ILE A 109 -18.46 -15.68 -9.21
N LYS A 110 -19.29 -16.44 -9.90
CA LYS A 110 -19.08 -16.79 -11.32
C LYS A 110 -19.00 -15.53 -12.20
N LYS A 111 -19.97 -14.61 -12.07
CA LYS A 111 -19.94 -13.33 -12.80
C LYS A 111 -18.70 -12.52 -12.46
N TRP A 112 -18.33 -12.44 -11.19
CA TRP A 112 -17.15 -11.73 -10.74
C TRP A 112 -15.88 -12.35 -11.31
N LEU A 113 -15.74 -13.68 -11.27
CA LEU A 113 -14.59 -14.39 -11.84
C LEU A 113 -14.46 -14.13 -13.33
N VAL A 114 -15.52 -14.29 -14.11
CA VAL A 114 -15.47 -14.04 -15.57
C VAL A 114 -15.07 -12.59 -15.88
N CYS A 115 -15.60 -11.63 -15.12
CA CYS A 115 -15.28 -10.22 -15.33
C CYS A 115 -13.86 -9.82 -14.91
N TYR A 116 -13.35 -10.36 -13.81
CA TYR A 116 -12.10 -9.89 -13.20
C TYR A 116 -10.93 -10.86 -13.33
N LEU A 117 -11.17 -12.11 -13.74
CA LEU A 117 -10.12 -13.13 -13.90
C LEU A 117 -9.01 -12.69 -14.88
N PRO A 118 -9.30 -12.11 -16.04
CA PRO A 118 -8.24 -11.61 -16.93
C PRO A 118 -7.37 -10.53 -16.28
N ASP A 119 -7.99 -9.60 -15.56
CA ASP A 119 -7.28 -8.55 -14.83
C ASP A 119 -6.40 -9.12 -13.71
N LEU A 120 -6.89 -10.15 -13.02
CA LEU A 120 -6.12 -10.84 -11.97
C LEU A 120 -4.92 -11.57 -12.57
N ILE A 121 -5.12 -12.33 -13.65
CA ILE A 121 -4.05 -13.06 -14.35
C ILE A 121 -2.97 -12.09 -14.83
N LEU A 122 -3.34 -11.00 -15.49
CA LEU A 122 -2.40 -10.00 -16.00
C LEU A 122 -1.67 -9.28 -14.85
N THR A 123 -2.37 -8.99 -13.75
CA THR A 123 -1.73 -8.41 -12.55
C THR A 123 -0.70 -9.38 -11.96
N ILE A 124 -1.06 -10.66 -11.82
CA ILE A 124 -0.14 -11.71 -11.36
C ILE A 124 1.04 -11.86 -12.31
N ALA A 125 0.82 -11.83 -13.63
CA ALA A 125 1.89 -11.92 -14.62
C ALA A 125 2.91 -10.76 -14.47
N ILE A 126 2.44 -9.53 -14.23
CA ILE A 126 3.32 -8.37 -13.93
C ILE A 126 4.08 -8.61 -12.62
N ILE A 127 3.41 -9.04 -11.55
CA ILE A 127 4.05 -9.32 -10.26
C ILE A 127 5.14 -10.37 -10.43
N VAL A 128 4.83 -11.48 -11.09
CA VAL A 128 5.79 -12.57 -11.36
C VAL A 128 6.94 -12.08 -12.25
N GLY A 129 6.65 -11.27 -13.28
CA GLY A 129 7.67 -10.67 -14.13
C GLY A 129 8.64 -9.79 -13.36
N VAL A 130 8.14 -8.89 -12.52
CA VAL A 130 8.96 -8.04 -11.64
C VAL A 130 9.78 -8.89 -10.67
N PHE A 131 9.14 -9.90 -10.07
CA PHE A 131 9.81 -10.80 -9.14
C PHE A 131 10.92 -11.61 -9.81
N TYR A 132 10.69 -12.11 -11.01
CA TYR A 132 11.68 -12.85 -11.78
C TYR A 132 12.88 -11.96 -12.16
N VAL A 133 12.61 -10.75 -12.67
CA VAL A 133 13.64 -9.83 -13.15
C VAL A 133 14.51 -9.30 -12.02
N TYR A 134 13.89 -8.82 -10.94
CA TYR A 134 14.60 -8.15 -9.84
C TYR A 134 14.83 -9.05 -8.62
N GLY A 135 13.94 -10.02 -8.38
CA GLY A 135 13.99 -10.89 -7.21
C GLY A 135 15.13 -11.90 -7.27
N VAL A 136 15.35 -12.52 -8.42
CA VAL A 136 16.46 -13.46 -8.61
C VAL A 136 17.79 -12.78 -8.29
N ASN A 137 17.99 -11.58 -8.82
CA ASN A 137 19.20 -10.80 -8.55
C ASN A 137 19.31 -10.39 -7.07
N THR A 138 18.19 -10.11 -6.41
CA THR A 138 18.17 -9.76 -4.97
C THR A 138 18.59 -10.93 -4.08
N VAL A 139 18.25 -12.16 -4.47
CA VAL A 139 18.58 -13.36 -3.69
C VAL A 139 20.01 -13.86 -3.95
N THR A 140 20.48 -13.76 -5.19
CA THR A 140 21.76 -14.33 -5.62
C THR A 140 22.97 -13.43 -5.32
N VAL A 141 22.79 -12.11 -5.29
CA VAL A 141 23.90 -11.17 -5.03
C VAL A 141 24.02 -10.89 -3.53
N PHE A 142 25.19 -11.23 -2.96
CA PHE A 142 25.54 -10.85 -1.59
C PHE A 142 26.14 -9.44 -1.56
N GLY A 143 25.67 -8.61 -0.64
CA GLY A 143 26.14 -7.24 -0.47
C GLY A 143 25.20 -6.20 -1.06
N TYR A 144 25.66 -4.96 -1.03
CA TYR A 144 24.93 -3.83 -1.60
C TYR A 144 25.16 -3.73 -3.10
N LYS A 145 24.14 -3.37 -3.85
CA LYS A 145 24.18 -3.30 -5.31
C LYS A 145 24.52 -1.93 -5.86
N ALA A 146 24.53 -0.90 -5.00
CA ALA A 146 24.93 0.44 -5.34
C ALA A 146 25.85 1.02 -4.28
N SER A 147 26.78 1.90 -4.70
CA SER A 147 27.78 2.55 -3.85
C SER A 147 27.19 3.40 -2.74
N ASP A 148 25.98 3.95 -2.96
CA ASP A 148 25.34 4.88 -2.03
C ASP A 148 24.61 4.15 -0.88
N VAL A 149 24.30 2.87 -1.06
CA VAL A 149 23.52 2.10 -0.05
C VAL A 149 24.22 2.00 1.30
N PRO A 150 25.55 1.81 1.40
CA PRO A 150 26.25 1.88 2.68
C PRO A 150 26.10 3.21 3.41
N VAL A 151 26.08 4.32 2.67
CA VAL A 151 25.87 5.67 3.23
C VAL A 151 24.45 5.79 3.80
N HIS A 152 23.46 5.31 3.07
CA HIS A 152 22.08 5.29 3.57
C HIS A 152 21.93 4.38 4.81
N ASN A 153 22.68 3.25 4.86
CA ASN A 153 22.70 2.39 6.04
C ASN A 153 23.26 3.13 7.28
N LEU A 154 24.35 3.88 7.10
CA LEU A 154 24.92 4.70 8.17
C LEU A 154 23.89 5.71 8.69
N TRP A 155 23.25 6.47 7.80
CA TRP A 155 22.26 7.49 8.18
C TRP A 155 21.05 6.91 8.91
N ILE A 156 20.59 5.73 8.50
CA ILE A 156 19.48 5.05 9.18
C ILE A 156 19.91 4.55 10.57
N ASN A 157 21.13 4.05 10.73
CA ASN A 157 21.63 3.62 12.03
C ASN A 157 21.79 4.80 13.01
N GLU A 158 22.14 6.00 12.52
CA GLU A 158 22.17 7.20 13.36
C GLU A 158 20.80 7.59 13.93
N MET A 159 19.71 7.18 13.25
CA MET A 159 18.36 7.39 13.76
C MET A 159 18.06 6.56 15.04
N ASP A 160 18.82 5.49 15.33
CA ASP A 160 18.71 4.79 16.60
C ASP A 160 19.12 5.67 17.80
N ASN A 161 19.98 6.67 17.54
CA ASN A 161 20.39 7.70 18.50
C ASN A 161 19.49 8.95 18.42
N ASN A 162 18.34 8.88 17.75
CA ASN A 162 17.46 10.02 17.46
C ASN A 162 18.17 11.17 16.70
N ASN A 163 19.11 10.83 15.84
CA ASN A 163 19.88 11.79 15.04
C ASN A 163 19.52 11.70 13.54
N ILE A 164 18.32 12.17 13.20
CA ILE A 164 17.84 12.14 11.81
C ILE A 164 18.67 13.06 10.88
N PHE A 165 19.33 14.07 11.41
CA PHE A 165 20.13 15.03 10.67
C PHE A 165 21.65 14.82 10.79
N ALA A 166 22.09 13.60 11.08
CA ALA A 166 23.49 13.25 11.28
C ALA A 166 24.43 13.78 10.17
N ASN A 167 23.94 13.86 8.94
CA ASN A 167 24.70 14.30 7.76
C ASN A 167 24.05 15.50 7.04
N GLY A 168 23.42 16.39 7.80
CA GLY A 168 22.78 17.60 7.28
C GLY A 168 21.38 17.39 6.74
N VAL A 169 20.91 18.34 5.94
CA VAL A 169 19.54 18.33 5.42
C VAL A 169 19.47 17.47 4.15
N TYR A 170 18.85 16.31 4.27
CA TYR A 170 18.57 15.38 3.17
C TYR A 170 17.08 15.01 3.16
N PRO A 171 16.46 14.62 2.04
CA PRO A 171 15.09 14.14 2.00
C PRO A 171 14.95 12.78 2.68
N HIS A 172 14.72 12.77 4.00
CA HIS A 172 14.73 11.56 4.84
C HIS A 172 13.49 10.65 4.70
N GLY A 173 12.55 10.91 3.78
CA GLY A 173 11.32 10.14 3.66
C GLY A 173 11.54 8.63 3.53
N PHE A 174 12.45 8.21 2.66
CA PHE A 174 12.84 6.81 2.50
C PHE A 174 13.48 6.25 3.79
N HIS A 175 14.41 6.98 4.40
CA HIS A 175 15.11 6.56 5.62
C HIS A 175 14.13 6.35 6.77
N CYS A 176 13.13 7.22 6.90
CA CYS A 176 12.07 7.06 7.89
C CYS A 176 11.31 5.74 7.73
N VAL A 177 11.04 5.31 6.50
CA VAL A 177 10.34 4.04 6.25
C VAL A 177 11.20 2.85 6.59
N ILE A 178 12.47 2.84 6.18
CA ILE A 178 13.41 1.75 6.52
C ILE A 178 13.66 1.70 8.02
N TYR A 179 13.87 2.86 8.66
CA TYR A 179 14.01 2.94 10.11
C TYR A 179 12.77 2.44 10.85
N TYR A 180 11.56 2.80 10.38
CA TYR A 180 10.31 2.30 10.95
C TYR A 180 10.25 0.77 10.92
N LEU A 181 10.61 0.16 9.81
CA LEU A 181 10.65 -1.30 9.68
C LEU A 181 11.71 -1.92 10.59
N HIS A 182 12.90 -1.30 10.66
CA HIS A 182 13.98 -1.70 11.54
C HIS A 182 13.53 -1.68 13.01
N ALA A 183 13.13 -0.53 13.50
CA ALA A 183 12.81 -0.31 14.90
C ALA A 183 11.55 -1.08 15.34
N THR A 184 10.51 -1.17 14.46
CA THR A 184 9.24 -1.83 14.84
C THR A 184 9.34 -3.35 14.83
N PHE A 185 10.08 -3.93 13.88
CA PHE A 185 10.16 -5.39 13.68
C PHE A 185 11.50 -6.00 14.10
N GLY A 186 12.48 -5.21 14.55
CA GLY A 186 13.79 -5.69 14.96
C GLY A 186 14.65 -6.23 13.79
N ILE A 187 14.32 -5.86 12.54
CA ILE A 187 15.06 -6.33 11.36
C ILE A 187 16.27 -5.41 11.17
N LYS A 188 17.48 -6.01 11.07
CA LYS A 188 18.71 -5.24 10.87
C LYS A 188 18.65 -4.41 9.59
N THR A 189 19.11 -3.18 9.64
CA THR A 189 19.03 -2.19 8.54
C THR A 189 19.69 -2.69 7.27
N TYR A 190 20.86 -3.34 7.35
CA TYR A 190 21.55 -3.89 6.18
C TYR A 190 20.74 -5.00 5.48
N ILE A 191 19.96 -5.80 6.22
CA ILE A 191 19.07 -6.80 5.63
C ILE A 191 17.94 -6.11 4.89
N LEU A 192 17.31 -5.10 5.51
CA LEU A 192 16.27 -4.32 4.89
C LEU A 192 16.77 -3.67 3.58
N LEU A 193 17.89 -2.97 3.64
CA LEU A 193 18.47 -2.31 2.47
C LEU A 193 18.88 -3.29 1.36
N ARG A 194 19.16 -4.53 1.70
CA ARG A 194 19.45 -5.57 0.71
C ARG A 194 18.19 -6.07 -0.01
N VAL A 195 17.08 -6.28 0.71
CA VAL A 195 15.86 -6.92 0.17
C VAL A 195 14.79 -5.93 -0.24
N PHE A 196 14.81 -4.73 0.29
CA PHE A 196 13.74 -3.75 0.10
C PHE A 196 13.64 -3.26 -1.35
N SER A 197 14.72 -3.34 -2.14
CA SER A 197 14.70 -3.02 -3.58
C SER A 197 13.61 -3.79 -4.32
N LEU A 198 13.43 -5.08 -4.03
CA LEU A 198 12.38 -5.89 -4.64
C LEU A 198 10.99 -5.39 -4.26
N VAL A 199 10.76 -5.11 -2.98
CA VAL A 199 9.49 -4.59 -2.47
C VAL A 199 9.20 -3.22 -3.08
N GLN A 200 10.18 -2.33 -3.07
CA GLN A 200 10.11 -0.99 -3.66
C GLN A 200 9.73 -1.06 -5.15
N THR A 201 10.46 -1.87 -5.93
CA THR A 201 10.26 -2.00 -7.37
C THR A 201 8.89 -2.62 -7.69
N LEU A 202 8.46 -3.61 -6.92
CA LEU A 202 7.12 -4.19 -7.03
C LEU A 202 6.04 -3.13 -6.79
N PHE A 203 6.16 -2.35 -5.72
CA PHE A 203 5.19 -1.29 -5.41
C PHE A 203 5.18 -0.18 -6.44
N VAL A 204 6.33 0.19 -7.03
CA VAL A 204 6.40 1.18 -8.13
C VAL A 204 5.62 0.68 -9.35
N HIS A 205 5.83 -0.57 -9.77
CA HIS A 205 5.10 -1.14 -10.90
C HIS A 205 3.59 -1.27 -10.62
N LEU A 206 3.21 -1.66 -9.40
CA LEU A 206 1.80 -1.71 -9.00
C LEU A 206 1.18 -0.30 -8.93
N ALA A 207 1.92 0.70 -8.44
CA ALA A 207 1.47 2.09 -8.44
C ALA A 207 1.26 2.61 -9.87
N LEU A 208 2.17 2.31 -10.79
CA LEU A 208 2.02 2.63 -12.21
C LEU A 208 0.80 1.94 -12.80
N LEU A 209 0.67 0.61 -12.64
CA LEU A 209 -0.46 -0.17 -13.13
C LEU A 209 -1.79 0.41 -12.67
N VAL A 210 -1.91 0.67 -11.36
CA VAL A 210 -3.16 1.18 -10.77
C VAL A 210 -3.42 2.62 -11.21
N SER A 211 -2.37 3.43 -11.35
CA SER A 211 -2.45 4.80 -11.89
C SER A 211 -2.98 4.80 -13.32
N LEU A 212 -2.44 3.96 -14.18
CA LEU A 212 -2.92 3.79 -15.55
C LEU A 212 -4.37 3.28 -15.60
N LYS A 213 -4.78 2.39 -14.70
CA LYS A 213 -6.18 1.93 -14.58
C LYS A 213 -7.15 3.05 -14.21
N VAL A 214 -6.70 4.10 -13.55
CA VAL A 214 -7.54 5.26 -13.21
C VAL A 214 -7.77 6.17 -14.41
N ILE A 215 -6.76 6.36 -15.27
CA ILE A 215 -6.83 7.31 -16.39
C ILE A 215 -7.19 6.67 -17.74
N CYS A 216 -6.76 5.43 -18.00
CA CYS A 216 -7.03 4.76 -19.26
C CYS A 216 -8.47 4.24 -19.34
N LYS A 217 -9.10 4.46 -20.50
CA LYS A 217 -10.46 3.95 -20.79
C LYS A 217 -10.44 2.50 -21.27
N VAL A 218 -9.41 2.12 -22.02
CA VAL A 218 -9.27 0.77 -22.58
C VAL A 218 -8.71 -0.18 -21.52
N ARG A 219 -9.35 -1.34 -21.38
CA ARG A 219 -9.09 -2.31 -20.28
C ARG A 219 -7.65 -2.78 -20.21
N PHE A 220 -7.03 -3.07 -21.36
CA PHE A 220 -5.71 -3.70 -21.40
C PHE A 220 -4.54 -2.72 -21.48
N THR A 221 -4.77 -1.47 -21.86
CA THR A 221 -3.74 -0.43 -21.95
C THR A 221 -2.88 -0.29 -20.67
N PRO A 222 -3.45 -0.34 -19.45
CA PRO A 222 -2.65 -0.26 -18.21
C PRO A 222 -1.61 -1.38 -18.09
N TYR A 223 -1.96 -2.57 -18.53
CA TYR A 223 -1.07 -3.74 -18.46
C TYR A 223 0.04 -3.64 -19.49
N ILE A 224 -0.30 -3.23 -20.73
CA ILE A 224 0.68 -3.00 -21.79
C ILE A 224 1.65 -1.89 -21.37
N GLY A 225 1.14 -0.77 -20.85
CA GLY A 225 1.97 0.33 -20.39
C GLY A 225 2.92 -0.08 -19.25
N THR A 226 2.43 -0.87 -18.29
CA THR A 226 3.27 -1.35 -17.19
C THR A 226 4.30 -2.38 -17.65
N ALA A 227 3.93 -3.27 -18.56
CA ALA A 227 4.87 -4.23 -19.15
C ALA A 227 5.95 -3.52 -20.00
N ALA A 228 5.55 -2.51 -20.79
CA ALA A 228 6.50 -1.67 -21.54
C ALA A 228 7.48 -0.96 -20.61
N TYR A 229 6.99 -0.40 -19.49
CA TYR A 229 7.84 0.22 -18.47
C TYR A 229 8.84 -0.77 -17.89
N LEU A 230 8.41 -1.99 -17.54
CA LEU A 230 9.30 -3.05 -17.07
C LEU A 230 10.38 -3.38 -18.11
N MET A 231 9.99 -3.54 -19.38
CA MET A 231 10.93 -3.85 -20.46
C MET A 231 11.92 -2.74 -20.71
N LEU A 232 11.48 -1.48 -20.73
CA LEU A 232 12.37 -0.32 -20.89
C LEU A 232 13.41 -0.24 -19.78
N ASN A 233 13.02 -0.57 -18.54
CA ASN A 233 13.97 -0.59 -17.42
C ASN A 233 14.98 -1.74 -17.53
N ILE A 234 14.61 -2.87 -18.13
CA ILE A 234 15.55 -4.00 -18.39
C ILE A 234 16.56 -3.61 -19.48
N TYR A 235 16.08 -2.99 -20.56
CA TYR A 235 16.96 -2.56 -21.67
C TYR A 235 17.93 -1.44 -21.29
N ASN A 236 17.57 -0.59 -20.34
CA ASN A 236 18.45 0.44 -19.82
C ASN A 236 19.23 -0.08 -18.62
N SER A 237 20.50 -0.40 -18.79
CA SER A 237 21.35 -0.97 -17.73
C SER A 237 21.39 -0.09 -16.48
N ASN A 238 21.47 1.24 -16.62
CA ASN A 238 21.46 2.16 -15.50
C ASN A 238 20.12 2.08 -14.73
N SER A 239 18.98 2.05 -15.43
CA SER A 239 17.68 1.90 -14.78
C SER A 239 17.55 0.55 -14.10
N PHE A 240 18.02 -0.54 -14.73
CA PHE A 240 18.00 -1.87 -14.14
C PHE A 240 18.79 -1.97 -12.84
N GLU A 241 20.01 -1.44 -12.83
CA GLU A 241 20.87 -1.42 -11.64
C GLU A 241 20.26 -0.61 -10.51
N ARG A 242 19.70 0.55 -10.83
CA ARG A 242 19.04 1.44 -9.86
C ARG A 242 17.80 0.77 -9.24
N TYR A 243 16.91 0.17 -10.05
CA TYR A 243 15.74 -0.55 -9.53
C TYR A 243 16.10 -1.88 -8.82
N SER A 244 17.26 -2.43 -9.12
CA SER A 244 17.83 -3.57 -8.38
C SER A 244 18.40 -3.18 -7.03
N SER A 245 18.60 -1.88 -6.78
CA SER A 245 19.17 -1.31 -5.55
C SER A 245 18.11 -0.61 -4.72
N THR A 246 18.33 -0.54 -3.42
CA THR A 246 17.43 0.16 -2.50
C THR A 246 17.87 1.62 -2.39
N LEU A 247 17.28 2.48 -3.22
CA LEU A 247 17.66 3.88 -3.33
C LEU A 247 16.44 4.80 -3.09
N PRO A 248 16.66 5.99 -2.47
CA PRO A 248 15.60 6.94 -2.17
C PRO A 248 14.87 7.49 -3.41
N GLN A 249 15.59 7.70 -4.51
CA GLN A 249 15.02 8.25 -5.74
C GLN A 249 14.01 7.27 -6.36
N GLU A 250 14.37 6.00 -6.45
CA GLU A 250 13.50 4.93 -6.97
C GLU A 250 12.30 4.70 -6.05
N TYR A 251 12.48 4.84 -4.74
CA TYR A 251 11.37 4.86 -3.81
C TYR A 251 10.42 6.03 -4.05
N GLY A 252 10.94 7.19 -4.43
CA GLY A 252 10.17 8.37 -4.78
C GLY A 252 9.23 8.14 -5.96
N MET A 253 9.57 7.26 -6.91
CA MET A 253 8.71 6.91 -8.05
C MET A 253 7.35 6.33 -7.61
N LEU A 254 7.28 5.71 -6.44
CA LEU A 254 6.03 5.24 -5.84
C LEU A 254 4.99 6.37 -5.69
N PHE A 255 5.42 7.61 -5.53
CA PHE A 255 4.55 8.78 -5.32
C PHE A 255 4.29 9.56 -6.59
N ILE A 256 5.20 9.56 -7.56
CA ILE A 256 5.09 10.36 -8.80
C ILE A 256 3.87 9.90 -9.62
N PHE A 257 3.69 8.61 -9.85
CA PHE A 257 2.55 8.10 -10.62
C PHE A 257 1.19 8.40 -9.96
N PRO A 258 0.99 8.11 -8.66
CA PRO A 258 -0.23 8.52 -7.97
C PRO A 258 -0.44 10.03 -7.96
N ALA A 259 0.60 10.83 -7.73
CA ALA A 259 0.49 12.28 -7.71
C ALA A 259 0.00 12.84 -9.05
N GLY A 260 0.58 12.38 -10.16
CA GLY A 260 0.14 12.77 -11.51
C GLY A 260 -1.33 12.43 -11.77
N VAL A 261 -1.75 11.22 -11.42
CA VAL A 261 -3.14 10.76 -11.60
C VAL A 261 -4.11 11.53 -10.71
N LEU A 262 -3.76 11.74 -9.45
CA LEU A 262 -4.63 12.48 -8.53
C LEU A 262 -4.75 13.95 -8.95
N ALA A 263 -3.68 14.56 -9.47
CA ALA A 263 -3.73 15.90 -10.05
C ALA A 263 -4.66 15.97 -11.28
N ILE A 264 -4.52 15.03 -12.22
CA ILE A 264 -5.41 14.93 -13.39
C ILE A 264 -6.87 14.81 -12.93
N ARG A 265 -7.16 13.97 -11.96
CA ARG A 265 -8.51 13.78 -11.42
C ARG A 265 -9.04 15.04 -10.75
N PHE A 266 -8.20 15.72 -9.98
CA PHE A 266 -8.57 16.99 -9.36
C PHE A 266 -9.00 18.03 -10.41
N PHE A 267 -8.21 18.21 -11.45
CA PHE A 267 -8.56 19.18 -12.52
C PHE A 267 -9.80 18.77 -13.31
N GLN A 268 -10.00 17.48 -13.57
CA GLN A 268 -11.23 16.99 -14.21
C GLN A 268 -12.47 17.26 -13.35
N GLU A 269 -12.42 17.01 -12.05
CA GLU A 269 -13.51 17.25 -11.13
C GLU A 269 -13.77 18.75 -10.95
N TYR A 270 -12.71 19.56 -10.91
CA TYR A 270 -12.81 21.01 -10.82
C TYR A 270 -13.45 21.62 -12.08
N ALA A 271 -13.04 21.19 -13.26
CA ALA A 271 -13.65 21.63 -14.52
C ALA A 271 -15.13 21.27 -14.61
N ALA A 272 -15.50 20.05 -14.21
CA ALA A 272 -16.90 19.62 -14.17
C ALA A 272 -17.74 20.47 -13.19
N PHE A 273 -17.19 20.81 -12.03
CA PHE A 273 -17.83 21.69 -11.05
C PHE A 273 -18.06 23.10 -11.59
N GLN A 274 -17.10 23.67 -12.33
CA GLN A 274 -17.23 24.98 -12.94
C GLN A 274 -18.41 25.01 -13.97
N VAL A 275 -18.47 23.99 -14.83
CA VAL A 275 -19.56 23.87 -15.83
C VAL A 275 -20.91 23.79 -15.15
N GLU A 276 -21.07 22.97 -14.13
CA GLU A 276 -22.31 22.82 -13.36
C GLU A 276 -22.72 24.13 -12.68
N THR A 277 -21.75 24.87 -12.15
CA THR A 277 -22.00 26.18 -11.51
C THR A 277 -22.47 27.21 -12.52
N ASP A 278 -21.88 27.24 -13.71
CA ASP A 278 -22.28 28.19 -14.79
C ASP A 278 -23.64 27.86 -15.39
N GLU A 279 -23.98 26.58 -15.55
CA GLU A 279 -25.31 26.15 -15.97
C GLU A 279 -26.38 26.54 -14.94
N ASN A 280 -26.11 26.34 -13.67
CA ASN A 280 -27.01 26.76 -12.59
C ASN A 280 -27.23 28.29 -12.59
N LYS A 281 -26.18 29.10 -12.73
CA LYS A 281 -26.28 30.56 -12.84
C LYS A 281 -27.14 30.98 -14.04
N LYS A 282 -26.94 30.36 -15.23
CA LYS A 282 -27.73 30.62 -16.41
C LYS A 282 -29.22 30.25 -16.24
N SER A 283 -29.51 29.18 -15.51
CA SER A 283 -30.86 28.74 -15.16
C SER A 283 -31.58 29.76 -14.25
N TRP A 284 -30.85 30.31 -13.27
CA TRP A 284 -31.38 31.34 -12.36
C TRP A 284 -31.68 32.67 -13.09
N MET A 285 -30.86 33.06 -14.07
CA MET A 285 -31.05 34.29 -14.86
C MET A 285 -32.19 34.18 -15.88
N LYS A 286 -32.69 32.98 -16.17
CA LYS A 286 -33.83 32.77 -17.10
C LYS A 286 -35.19 32.66 -16.39
N LYS A 287 -35.21 32.63 -15.07
CA LYS A 287 -36.42 32.68 -14.22
C LYS A 287 -36.64 34.08 -13.69
#